data_caa358dcfca87aa123351391d6ed97be
#
_entry.id   caa358dcfca87aa123351391d6ed97be
#
_cell.length_a   1.000
_cell.length_b   1.000
_cell.length_c   1.000
_cell.angle_alpha   90.00
_cell.angle_beta   90.00
_cell.angle_gamma   90.00
#
_symmetry.space_group_name_H-M   'P 1'
#
loop_
_entity.id
_entity.type
_entity.pdbx_description
1 polymer ?
#
loop_
_entity_poly.entity_id
_entity_poly.type
_entity_poly.pdbx_seq_one_letter_code
_entity_poly.pdbx_strand_id
1 'polypeptide(L)'
;MVLIKGMSTDSSISKLISDGNKYAASLVAYQRRTTIPVEVGHVFIGSDFPIRIQSMTTVDTMDTQGSIDQSIRMIDAGCEIVRITAPSVKEAQNLENIRKGLRTRGYQTPLVADIHFTPKTAELAARIVEKVRINP
;
A
#
# COMPACT_ATOMS: atom_id res chain seq x y z
N MET A 1 -4.34 -8.75 -8.89
CA MET A 1 -4.94 -8.13 -10.08
C MET A 1 -5.71 -6.92 -9.62
N VAL A 2 -5.18 -5.72 -9.86
CA VAL A 2 -5.86 -4.47 -9.53
C VAL A 2 -6.81 -4.16 -10.67
N LEU A 3 -8.12 -4.16 -10.43
CA LEU A 3 -9.11 -3.70 -11.41
C LEU A 3 -9.02 -2.17 -11.48
N ILE A 4 -8.40 -1.66 -12.54
CA ILE A 4 -8.41 -0.23 -12.87
C ILE A 4 -9.71 0.05 -13.63
N LYS A 5 -10.66 0.70 -12.97
CA LYS A 5 -11.89 1.17 -13.57
C LYS A 5 -11.64 2.54 -14.23
N GLY A 6 -11.66 2.56 -15.56
CA GLY A 6 -11.81 3.77 -16.36
C GLY A 6 -10.55 4.59 -16.61
N MET A 7 -9.63 4.11 -17.43
CA MET A 7 -8.65 4.95 -18.11
C MET A 7 -8.87 4.88 -19.61
N SER A 8 -9.06 6.04 -20.21
CA SER A 8 -9.03 6.27 -21.65
C SER A 8 -7.73 5.69 -22.24
N THR A 9 -7.86 4.97 -23.36
CA THR A 9 -6.73 4.48 -24.16
C THR A 9 -6.06 5.65 -24.85
N ASP A 10 -5.24 6.42 -24.11
CA ASP A 10 -4.54 7.58 -24.63
C ASP A 10 -3.15 7.21 -25.16
N SER A 11 -2.66 7.96 -26.14
CA SER A 11 -1.34 7.86 -26.78
C SER A 11 -0.17 7.79 -25.76
N SER A 12 -0.39 8.28 -24.55
CA SER A 12 0.55 8.22 -23.43
C SER A 12 0.89 6.80 -22.99
N ILE A 13 -0.08 5.86 -23.03
CA ILE A 13 0.13 4.45 -22.67
C ILE A 13 0.97 3.74 -23.73
N SER A 14 0.72 4.02 -25.00
CA SER A 14 1.49 3.45 -26.11
C SER A 14 2.96 3.89 -26.05
N LYS A 15 3.23 5.13 -25.63
CA LYS A 15 4.57 5.66 -25.47
C LYS A 15 5.29 5.04 -24.26
N LEU A 16 4.59 4.78 -23.17
CA LEU A 16 5.12 4.08 -21.98
C LEU A 16 5.50 2.63 -22.29
N ILE A 17 4.74 1.96 -23.17
CA ILE A 17 5.02 0.58 -23.58
C ILE A 17 6.25 0.54 -24.52
N SER A 18 6.42 1.54 -25.41
CA SER A 18 7.59 1.60 -26.33
C SER A 18 8.90 1.90 -25.60
N ASP A 19 8.86 2.64 -24.48
CA ASP A 19 10.04 2.91 -23.64
C ASP A 19 10.33 1.78 -22.63
N GLY A 20 9.47 0.77 -22.54
CA GLY A 20 9.52 -0.31 -21.56
C GLY A 20 10.72 -1.25 -21.65
N ASN A 21 11.47 -1.21 -22.77
CA ASN A 21 12.64 -2.07 -22.98
C ASN A 21 13.99 -1.45 -22.57
N LYS A 22 14.01 -0.22 -22.06
CA LYS A 22 15.24 0.41 -21.59
C LYS A 22 15.39 0.20 -20.09
N TYR A 23 16.46 -0.46 -19.68
CA TYR A 23 16.81 -0.64 -18.27
C TYR A 23 17.03 0.71 -17.55
N ALA A 24 17.57 1.70 -18.27
CA ALA A 24 17.73 3.07 -17.79
C ALA A 24 17.42 4.06 -18.93
N ALA A 25 16.85 5.21 -18.59
CA ALA A 25 16.55 6.26 -19.56
C ALA A 25 17.82 6.86 -20.18
N SER A 26 18.94 6.86 -19.44
CA SER A 26 20.26 7.27 -19.89
C SER A 26 21.34 6.49 -19.16
N LEU A 27 22.45 6.14 -19.85
CA LEU A 27 23.62 5.49 -19.24
C LEU A 27 24.62 6.51 -18.68
N VAL A 28 24.49 7.78 -19.04
CA VAL A 28 25.47 8.84 -18.72
C VAL A 28 24.89 9.98 -17.90
N ALA A 29 23.57 10.04 -17.76
CA ALA A 29 22.88 11.06 -16.98
C ALA A 29 21.78 10.40 -16.13
N TYR A 30 21.67 10.85 -14.85
CA TYR A 30 20.57 10.43 -14.00
C TYR A 30 19.26 11.02 -14.50
N GLN A 31 18.36 10.13 -14.94
CA GLN A 31 17.01 10.49 -15.34
C GLN A 31 16.03 9.46 -14.76
N ARG A 32 15.13 9.91 -13.93
CA ARG A 32 14.07 9.04 -13.40
C ARG A 32 13.11 8.63 -14.52
N ARG A 33 12.84 7.33 -14.60
CA ARG A 33 11.75 6.83 -15.43
C ARG A 33 10.42 7.33 -14.88
N THR A 34 9.58 7.88 -15.75
CA THR A 34 8.19 8.20 -15.39
C THR A 34 7.43 6.92 -15.08
N THR A 35 6.87 6.81 -13.89
CA THR A 35 6.06 5.68 -13.45
C THR A 35 4.59 6.01 -13.48
N ILE A 36 3.74 4.99 -13.55
CA ILE A 36 2.29 5.16 -13.47
C ILE A 36 1.93 5.48 -12.01
N PRO A 37 1.11 6.51 -11.74
CA PRO A 37 0.65 6.80 -10.39
C PRO A 37 -0.28 5.68 -9.90
N VAL A 38 -0.07 5.23 -8.66
CA VAL A 38 -0.90 4.22 -8.01
C VAL A 38 -1.60 4.86 -6.82
N GLU A 39 -2.92 4.76 -6.80
CA GLU A 39 -3.75 5.22 -5.70
C GLU A 39 -3.77 4.17 -4.58
N VAL A 40 -3.50 4.61 -3.35
CA VAL A 40 -3.59 3.82 -2.12
C VAL A 40 -4.42 4.61 -1.11
N GLY A 41 -5.73 4.39 -1.11
CA GLY A 41 -6.66 5.25 -0.38
C GLY A 41 -6.64 6.68 -0.94
N HIS A 42 -6.31 7.65 -0.10
CA HIS A 42 -6.16 9.07 -0.51
C HIS A 42 -4.70 9.45 -0.85
N VAL A 43 -3.78 8.48 -0.82
CA VAL A 43 -2.35 8.71 -1.04
C VAL A 43 -1.96 8.16 -2.41
N PHE A 44 -1.23 8.96 -3.22
CA PHE A 44 -0.70 8.52 -4.51
C PHE A 44 0.79 8.21 -4.41
N ILE A 45 1.21 7.11 -5.06
CA ILE A 45 2.60 6.63 -5.12
C ILE A 45 3.04 6.58 -6.59
N GLY A 46 4.26 7.01 -6.87
CA GLY A 46 4.83 7.00 -8.22
C GLY A 46 4.58 8.31 -8.99
N SER A 47 4.94 8.33 -10.27
CA SER A 47 4.91 9.53 -11.12
C SER A 47 5.64 10.71 -10.46
N ASP A 48 5.05 11.89 -10.48
CA ASP A 48 5.59 13.12 -9.89
C ASP A 48 5.19 13.33 -8.42
N PHE A 49 4.47 12.37 -7.84
CA PHE A 49 4.11 12.42 -6.43
C PHE A 49 5.34 12.26 -5.53
N PRO A 50 5.37 12.94 -4.36
CA PRO A 50 6.48 12.84 -3.42
C PRO A 50 6.63 11.43 -2.85
N ILE A 51 7.84 11.12 -2.36
CA ILE A 51 8.11 9.90 -1.62
C ILE A 51 7.24 9.87 -0.37
N ARG A 52 6.54 8.75 -0.14
CA ARG A 52 5.62 8.57 0.99
C ARG A 52 6.31 8.00 2.21
N ILE A 53 5.93 8.51 3.38
CA ILE A 53 6.44 8.03 4.66
C ILE A 53 5.59 6.83 5.07
N GLN A 54 6.20 5.64 5.13
CA GLN A 54 5.58 4.41 5.58
C GLN A 54 6.33 3.84 6.77
N SER A 55 5.60 3.40 7.80
CA SER A 55 6.14 2.65 8.92
C SER A 55 5.33 1.37 9.16
N MET A 56 5.87 0.47 10.00
CA MET A 56 5.28 -0.83 10.27
C MET A 56 5.05 -1.02 11.76
N THR A 57 3.89 -1.59 12.12
CA THR A 57 3.62 -2.00 13.51
C THR A 57 4.51 -3.17 13.92
N THR A 58 4.85 -3.21 15.19
CA THR A 58 5.62 -4.30 15.83
C THR A 58 4.80 -5.05 16.88
N VAL A 59 3.63 -4.54 17.21
CA VAL A 59 2.66 -5.20 18.10
C VAL A 59 2.04 -6.40 17.39
N ASP A 60 1.70 -7.43 18.14
CA ASP A 60 0.96 -8.58 17.62
C ASP A 60 -0.35 -8.11 16.96
N THR A 61 -0.58 -8.53 15.72
CA THR A 61 -1.77 -8.15 14.96
C THR A 61 -3.05 -8.67 15.59
N MET A 62 -2.99 -9.70 16.43
CA MET A 62 -4.14 -10.19 17.21
C MET A 62 -4.45 -9.28 18.43
N ASP A 63 -3.50 -8.46 18.89
CA ASP A 63 -3.76 -7.37 19.82
C ASP A 63 -4.33 -6.17 19.07
N THR A 64 -5.64 -6.17 18.89
CA THR A 64 -6.36 -5.12 18.15
C THR A 64 -6.12 -3.73 18.74
N GLN A 65 -6.20 -3.59 20.06
CA GLN A 65 -6.05 -2.30 20.71
C GLN A 65 -4.62 -1.78 20.64
N GLY A 66 -3.64 -2.62 20.93
CA GLY A 66 -2.23 -2.28 20.82
C GLY A 66 -1.83 -1.89 19.39
N SER A 67 -2.36 -2.60 18.37
CA SER A 67 -2.15 -2.28 16.95
C SER A 67 -2.76 -0.93 16.57
N ILE A 68 -3.96 -0.60 17.06
CA ILE A 68 -4.60 0.71 16.86
C ILE A 68 -3.76 1.81 17.49
N ASP A 69 -3.39 1.66 18.75
CA ASP A 69 -2.66 2.69 19.50
C ASP A 69 -1.26 2.94 18.94
N GLN A 70 -0.57 1.88 18.48
CA GLN A 70 0.71 2.02 17.80
C GLN A 70 0.54 2.72 16.44
N SER A 71 -0.49 2.36 15.67
CA SER A 71 -0.78 3.00 14.39
C SER A 71 -1.04 4.49 14.55
N ILE A 72 -1.83 4.88 15.56
CA ILE A 72 -2.11 6.29 15.87
C ILE A 72 -0.82 7.05 16.19
N ARG A 73 0.04 6.52 17.05
CA ARG A 73 1.34 7.17 17.37
C ARG A 73 2.20 7.38 16.13
N MET A 74 2.20 6.41 15.19
CA MET A 74 2.95 6.55 13.93
C MET A 74 2.32 7.61 13.02
N ILE A 75 1.00 7.64 12.90
CA ILE A 75 0.28 8.62 12.07
C ILE A 75 0.49 10.03 12.61
N ASP A 76 0.38 10.21 13.92
CA ASP A 76 0.60 11.50 14.58
C ASP A 76 2.04 11.98 14.44
N ALA A 77 3.00 11.05 14.27
CA ALA A 77 4.39 11.34 13.94
C ALA A 77 4.65 11.62 12.45
N GLY A 78 3.61 11.62 11.60
CA GLY A 78 3.71 11.95 10.18
C GLY A 78 3.74 10.75 9.23
N CYS A 79 3.40 9.54 9.69
CA CYS A 79 3.28 8.37 8.83
C CYS A 79 2.06 8.51 7.90
N GLU A 80 2.29 8.41 6.59
CA GLU A 80 1.25 8.55 5.58
C GLU A 80 0.62 7.20 5.20
N ILE A 81 1.30 6.08 5.47
CA ILE A 81 0.86 4.71 5.18
C ILE A 81 1.32 3.81 6.31
N VAL A 82 0.39 3.08 6.94
CA VAL A 82 0.73 2.14 8.03
C VAL A 82 0.72 0.71 7.50
N ARG A 83 1.83 -0.02 7.73
CA ARG A 83 1.96 -1.44 7.35
C ARG A 83 1.81 -2.32 8.57
N ILE A 84 0.99 -3.37 8.44
CA ILE A 84 0.66 -4.33 9.50
C ILE A 84 0.92 -5.75 8.97
N THR A 85 1.66 -6.55 9.71
CA THR A 85 1.94 -7.94 9.34
C THR A 85 0.70 -8.81 9.53
N ALA A 86 0.37 -9.64 8.54
CA ALA A 86 -0.73 -10.60 8.63
C ALA A 86 -0.27 -11.97 8.12
N PRO A 87 0.40 -12.77 8.96
CA PRO A 87 1.01 -14.05 8.57
C PRO A 87 -0.02 -15.15 8.34
N SER A 88 -1.21 -15.06 8.92
CA SER A 88 -2.28 -16.03 8.73
C SER A 88 -3.64 -15.38 8.46
N VAL A 89 -4.62 -16.24 8.15
CA VAL A 89 -6.02 -15.82 7.90
C VAL A 89 -6.63 -15.12 9.12
N LYS A 90 -6.26 -15.50 10.34
CA LYS A 90 -6.79 -14.90 11.56
C LYS A 90 -6.36 -13.44 11.72
N GLU A 91 -5.07 -13.18 11.54
CA GLU A 91 -4.54 -11.81 11.57
C GLU A 91 -5.11 -10.98 10.43
N ALA A 92 -5.25 -11.56 9.23
CA ALA A 92 -5.88 -10.86 8.12
C ALA A 92 -7.34 -10.48 8.42
N GLN A 93 -8.11 -11.36 9.06
CA GLN A 93 -9.47 -11.03 9.52
C GLN A 93 -9.47 -9.91 10.57
N ASN A 94 -8.50 -9.94 11.50
CA ASN A 94 -8.41 -8.93 12.55
C ASN A 94 -8.04 -7.53 12.02
N LEU A 95 -7.44 -7.42 10.83
CA LEU A 95 -7.22 -6.13 10.17
C LEU A 95 -8.51 -5.33 10.00
N GLU A 96 -9.66 -6.00 9.85
CA GLU A 96 -10.96 -5.30 9.77
C GLU A 96 -11.30 -4.58 11.08
N ASN A 97 -11.04 -5.21 12.23
CA ASN A 97 -11.26 -4.59 13.54
C ASN A 97 -10.30 -3.42 13.78
N ILE A 98 -9.02 -3.60 13.42
CA ILE A 98 -8.02 -2.53 13.51
C ILE A 98 -8.44 -1.34 12.63
N ARG A 99 -8.79 -1.61 11.37
CA ARG A 99 -9.26 -0.58 10.44
C ARG A 99 -10.50 0.16 10.97
N LYS A 100 -11.52 -0.56 11.44
CA LYS A 100 -12.71 0.03 12.04
C LYS A 100 -12.37 0.91 13.25
N GLY A 101 -11.50 0.43 14.13
CA GLY A 101 -11.05 1.17 15.30
C GLY A 101 -10.33 2.48 14.95
N LEU A 102 -9.49 2.48 13.92
CA LEU A 102 -8.85 3.68 13.40
C LEU A 102 -9.87 4.66 12.80
N ARG A 103 -10.77 4.17 11.93
CA ARG A 103 -11.81 4.99 11.27
C ARG A 103 -12.76 5.64 12.29
N THR A 104 -13.16 4.91 13.32
CA THR A 104 -14.01 5.44 14.41
C THR A 104 -13.32 6.57 15.18
N ARG A 105 -11.99 6.56 15.25
CA ARG A 105 -11.17 7.61 15.89
C ARG A 105 -10.77 8.74 14.94
N GLY A 106 -11.29 8.74 13.70
CA GLY A 106 -11.08 9.80 12.71
C GLY A 106 -9.82 9.63 11.82
N TYR A 107 -9.05 8.57 12.01
CA TYR A 107 -7.84 8.32 11.23
C TYR A 107 -8.17 7.62 9.91
N GLN A 108 -7.90 8.28 8.79
CA GLN A 108 -8.18 7.77 7.42
C GLN A 108 -6.94 7.23 6.71
N THR A 109 -5.79 7.20 7.38
CA THR A 109 -4.52 6.73 6.81
C THR A 109 -4.65 5.33 6.21
N PRO A 110 -4.17 5.09 4.97
CA PRO A 110 -4.22 3.80 4.32
C PRO A 110 -3.43 2.74 5.07
N LEU A 111 -3.98 1.53 5.09
CA LEU A 111 -3.33 0.36 5.68
C LEU A 111 -2.75 -0.54 4.59
N VAL A 112 -1.59 -1.12 4.88
CA VAL A 112 -0.95 -2.15 4.06
C VAL A 112 -0.88 -3.44 4.84
N ALA A 113 -1.47 -4.51 4.33
CA ALA A 113 -1.27 -5.85 4.87
C ALA A 113 0.02 -6.45 4.32
N ASP A 114 0.91 -6.87 5.20
CA ASP A 114 2.14 -7.57 4.85
C ASP A 114 1.91 -9.08 4.97
N ILE A 115 1.77 -9.74 3.83
CA ILE A 115 1.40 -11.14 3.74
C ILE A 115 2.64 -11.98 3.44
N HIS A 116 2.78 -13.08 4.18
CA HIS A 116 3.85 -14.05 4.01
C HIS A 116 3.26 -15.41 3.56
N PHE A 117 3.68 -15.88 2.40
CA PHE A 117 3.51 -17.26 1.87
C PHE A 117 2.07 -17.80 1.68
N THR A 118 1.02 -17.08 2.09
CA THR A 118 -0.35 -17.66 2.08
C THR A 118 -1.27 -16.86 1.13
N PRO A 119 -1.55 -17.37 -0.10
CA PRO A 119 -2.41 -16.67 -1.08
C PRO A 119 -3.81 -16.32 -0.56
N LYS A 120 -4.45 -17.25 0.16
CA LYS A 120 -5.78 -17.02 0.76
C LYS A 120 -5.81 -15.84 1.74
N THR A 121 -4.73 -15.66 2.49
CA THR A 121 -4.58 -14.51 3.39
C THR A 121 -4.50 -13.21 2.60
N ALA A 122 -3.78 -13.20 1.47
CA ALA A 122 -3.68 -12.03 0.59
C ALA A 122 -5.04 -11.66 -0.02
N GLU A 123 -5.81 -12.64 -0.51
CA GLU A 123 -7.15 -12.43 -1.07
C GLU A 123 -8.11 -11.83 -0.04
N LEU A 124 -8.06 -12.32 1.20
CA LEU A 124 -8.87 -11.80 2.29
C LEU A 124 -8.47 -10.39 2.66
N ALA A 125 -7.17 -10.15 2.87
CA ALA A 125 -6.64 -8.83 3.23
C ALA A 125 -6.95 -7.77 2.16
N ALA A 126 -6.89 -8.14 0.86
CA ALA A 126 -7.20 -7.24 -0.25
C ALA A 126 -8.64 -6.69 -0.26
N ARG A 127 -9.56 -7.32 0.47
CA ARG A 127 -10.93 -6.85 0.64
C ARG A 127 -11.08 -5.87 1.81
N ILE A 128 -10.07 -5.82 2.68
CA ILE A 128 -10.12 -5.09 3.95
C ILE A 128 -9.27 -3.82 3.90
N VAL A 129 -8.03 -3.93 3.37
CA VAL A 129 -7.06 -2.83 3.39
C VAL A 129 -6.84 -2.25 1.99
N GLU A 130 -6.25 -1.06 1.94
CA GLU A 130 -6.04 -0.30 0.70
C GLU A 130 -4.89 -0.85 -0.15
N LYS A 131 -3.95 -1.61 0.46
CA LYS A 131 -2.81 -2.20 -0.25
C LYS A 131 -2.41 -3.52 0.39
N VAL A 132 -1.97 -4.47 -0.44
CA VAL A 132 -1.38 -5.74 0.01
C VAL A 132 0.06 -5.82 -0.49
N ARG A 133 0.99 -6.16 0.40
CA ARG A 133 2.35 -6.54 0.06
C ARG A 133 2.46 -8.06 0.19
N ILE A 134 2.88 -8.70 -0.87
CA ILE A 134 3.12 -10.15 -0.90
C ILE A 134 4.64 -10.38 -0.89
N ASN A 135 5.08 -11.24 0.01
CA ASN A 135 6.44 -11.75 0.01
C ASN A 135 6.40 -13.16 -0.60
N PRO A 136 6.94 -13.35 -1.81
CA PRO A 136 6.95 -14.64 -2.48
C PRO A 136 7.87 -15.64 -1.82
#